data_69d46f381b4ead6ece609c4cb8749806
#
_entry.id   69d46f381b4ead6ece609c4cb8749806
#
_cell.length_a   1.000
_cell.length_b   1.000
_cell.length_c   1.000
_cell.angle_alpha   90.00
_cell.angle_beta   90.00
_cell.angle_gamma   90.00
#
_symmetry.space_group_name_H-M   'P 1'
#
loop_
_entity.id
_entity.type
_entity.pdbx_description
1 polymer ?
#
loop_
_entity_poly.entity_id
_entity_poly.type
_entity_poly.pdbx_seq_one_letter_code
_entity_poly.pdbx_strand_id
1 'polypeptide(L)'
;MNKSDETKVIVLGGLGEVGRNMYCVMHKDEIIILDAGVSFAGDLLGIDYVLPDYSFLKQNEDKIKALFITHGHEDHIGAIPFLLQMVHIPAIYAPNQAKELIDMKLKDRNIRYDNLYVYNDQTTVKFKYFEIDFIRTTHSIPDSHGIVVKTPNGTIVTTGDFKFDLTPIGPMADLYKMATIGHQGVDLLISDSTNALNEGMSISESRVDDTLTDIFDKYKYNRIIIATFASNIYRLKHIFESCYKHNRKICVFGRSMENNIDISIKGGYIDHKELLIRADEANNLKPGEVTILCTGSQGEPLAALSRIADGTHKQIKLRPDDIVIFSSSAIPGNALSISKTINKLYLKGVKVFTNMTINSLHTSGHANQEELKLMIRLLNPKYLMPFHGDYRMLKRHAELGIDCGIPKENTFILKNGDSLILNNHKISKGNSYPNTPIYVDGSRVGEVGSAVIHDRKIMANDGILVVIINIDFQAKKLLIKPNITTRGFVLVNENEELLRKIENMAGNLITKKLNDSHVSFSDLKTTISQDLSSYVYELTGRRPLLLPIILDVKKEVKEKI
;
A
#
# COMPACT_ATOMS: atom_id res chain seq x y z
N MET A 1 39.08 6.59 15.19
CA MET A 1 37.73 6.54 15.75
C MET A 1 37.19 5.14 15.58
N ASN A 2 36.77 4.49 16.65
CA ASN A 2 36.23 3.14 16.59
C ASN A 2 34.88 3.15 15.87
N LYS A 3 34.75 2.46 14.73
CA LYS A 3 33.50 2.28 13.99
C LYS A 3 32.36 1.66 14.83
N SER A 4 32.69 1.15 16.02
CA SER A 4 31.73 0.53 16.94
C SER A 4 30.83 1.53 17.72
N ASP A 5 31.15 2.82 17.70
CA ASP A 5 30.42 3.85 18.50
C ASP A 5 29.46 4.71 17.66
N GLU A 6 29.20 4.35 16.41
CA GLU A 6 28.30 5.07 15.51
C GLU A 6 26.85 4.62 15.68
N THR A 7 25.91 5.57 15.59
CA THR A 7 24.49 5.26 15.44
C THR A 7 24.14 5.26 13.95
N LYS A 8 23.43 4.23 13.48
CA LYS A 8 23.02 4.10 12.08
C LYS A 8 21.51 4.18 11.96
N VAL A 9 21.05 4.94 10.98
CA VAL A 9 19.65 4.91 10.52
C VAL A 9 19.62 4.21 9.17
N ILE A 10 18.92 3.10 9.09
CA ILE A 10 18.84 2.25 7.90
C ILE A 10 17.41 2.26 7.39
N VAL A 11 17.22 2.57 6.12
CA VAL A 11 15.90 2.64 5.49
C VAL A 11 15.59 1.31 4.80
N LEU A 12 14.58 0.60 5.26
CA LEU A 12 14.12 -0.65 4.63
C LEU A 12 12.94 -0.43 3.69
N GLY A 13 12.18 0.66 3.85
CA GLY A 13 11.05 1.01 3.00
C GLY A 13 10.56 2.43 3.25
N GLY A 14 9.62 2.93 2.41
CA GLY A 14 8.99 4.24 2.56
C GLY A 14 9.67 5.39 1.80
N LEU A 15 10.68 5.13 0.97
CA LEU A 15 11.35 6.12 0.16
C LEU A 15 11.17 5.88 -1.34
N GLY A 16 10.82 6.94 -2.09
CA GLY A 16 10.51 6.87 -3.51
C GLY A 16 9.14 6.25 -3.81
N GLU A 17 8.35 6.03 -2.79
CA GLU A 17 7.03 5.44 -2.82
C GLU A 17 6.18 5.94 -1.65
N VAL A 18 4.86 5.78 -1.71
CA VAL A 18 3.94 5.96 -0.59
C VAL A 18 3.60 4.58 -0.03
N GLY A 19 3.85 4.38 1.26
CA GLY A 19 3.64 3.11 1.96
C GLY A 19 4.93 2.31 2.20
N ARG A 20 4.79 1.10 2.74
CA ARG A 20 5.88 0.19 3.09
C ARG A 20 6.90 0.80 4.06
N ASN A 21 6.42 1.63 4.98
CA ASN A 21 7.27 2.37 5.90
C ASN A 21 7.97 1.42 6.88
N MET A 22 9.31 1.46 6.90
CA MET A 22 10.11 0.68 7.82
C MET A 22 11.54 1.22 7.93
N TYR A 23 11.96 1.56 9.14
CA TYR A 23 13.29 2.10 9.43
C TYR A 23 13.92 1.36 10.60
N CYS A 24 15.25 1.28 10.65
CA CYS A 24 15.99 0.74 11.77
C CYS A 24 16.93 1.80 12.31
N VAL A 25 17.01 1.91 13.64
CA VAL A 25 18.08 2.64 14.32
C VAL A 25 18.94 1.63 15.06
N MET A 26 20.22 1.59 14.71
CA MET A 26 21.18 0.66 15.28
C MET A 26 22.31 1.38 15.99
N HIS A 27 22.61 0.96 17.20
CA HIS A 27 23.82 1.36 17.93
C HIS A 27 24.45 0.14 18.60
N LYS A 28 25.68 -0.21 18.19
CA LYS A 28 26.39 -1.41 18.66
C LYS A 28 25.57 -2.70 18.52
N ASP A 29 25.20 -3.29 19.65
CA ASP A 29 24.45 -4.55 19.79
C ASP A 29 22.95 -4.35 20.02
N GLU A 30 22.42 -3.16 19.75
CA GLU A 30 20.99 -2.88 19.84
C GLU A 30 20.43 -2.32 18.54
N ILE A 31 19.28 -2.85 18.12
CA ILE A 31 18.48 -2.37 16.99
C ILE A 31 17.05 -2.14 17.47
N ILE A 32 16.51 -0.97 17.17
CA ILE A 32 15.08 -0.71 17.22
C ILE A 32 14.53 -0.54 15.81
N ILE A 33 13.30 -0.94 15.61
CA ILE A 33 12.59 -0.83 14.33
C ILE A 33 11.47 0.18 14.50
N LEU A 34 11.28 1.05 13.51
CA LEU A 34 10.24 2.07 13.46
C LEU A 34 9.32 1.73 12.29
N ASP A 35 8.07 1.40 12.59
CA ASP A 35 7.03 0.92 11.68
C ASP A 35 7.38 -0.39 10.93
N ALA A 36 6.34 -1.06 10.44
CA ALA A 36 6.44 -2.26 9.61
C ALA A 36 5.24 -2.31 8.66
N GLY A 37 5.30 -1.49 7.63
CA GLY A 37 4.21 -1.28 6.70
C GLY A 37 4.28 -2.11 5.44
N VAL A 38 3.16 -2.16 4.71
CA VAL A 38 3.06 -2.69 3.35
C VAL A 38 2.86 -1.56 2.36
N SER A 39 3.18 -1.79 1.09
CA SER A 39 2.58 -1.04 0.00
C SER A 39 1.65 -1.94 -0.81
N PHE A 40 0.61 -1.33 -1.38
CA PHE A 40 -0.29 -2.03 -2.30
C PHE A 40 0.37 -2.18 -3.65
N ALA A 41 0.16 -3.33 -4.27
CA ALA A 41 0.91 -3.72 -5.48
C ALA A 41 0.55 -2.91 -6.75
N GLY A 42 -0.48 -2.06 -6.73
CA GLY A 42 -0.89 -1.25 -7.88
C GLY A 42 -1.13 -2.10 -9.14
N ASP A 43 -0.28 -1.90 -10.14
CA ASP A 43 -0.38 -2.60 -11.43
C ASP A 43 0.24 -4.01 -11.46
N LEU A 44 0.71 -4.53 -10.32
CA LEU A 44 1.31 -5.86 -10.25
C LEU A 44 0.23 -6.94 -10.16
N LEU A 45 -0.07 -7.58 -11.29
CA LEU A 45 -1.15 -8.56 -11.40
C LEU A 45 -0.98 -9.75 -10.45
N GLY A 46 -1.99 -9.97 -9.60
CA GLY A 46 -2.03 -11.08 -8.65
C GLY A 46 -1.08 -10.92 -7.46
N ILE A 47 -0.64 -9.70 -7.17
CA ILE A 47 0.10 -9.37 -5.96
C ILE A 47 -0.81 -8.54 -5.06
N ASP A 48 -0.95 -8.94 -3.81
CA ASP A 48 -1.76 -8.23 -2.82
C ASP A 48 -0.96 -7.13 -2.14
N TYR A 49 0.27 -7.46 -1.70
CA TYR A 49 1.14 -6.54 -0.97
C TYR A 49 2.60 -6.66 -1.41
N VAL A 50 3.32 -5.57 -1.19
CA VAL A 50 4.78 -5.52 -1.30
C VAL A 50 5.35 -5.21 0.09
N LEU A 51 6.28 -6.02 0.56
CA LEU A 51 6.93 -5.90 1.87
C LEU A 51 8.37 -5.40 1.74
N PRO A 52 8.94 -4.80 2.80
CA PRO A 52 10.37 -4.51 2.88
C PRO A 52 11.25 -5.77 2.77
N ASP A 53 12.49 -5.60 2.40
CA ASP A 53 13.52 -6.66 2.48
C ASP A 53 13.95 -6.86 3.94
N TYR A 54 13.73 -8.05 4.46
CA TYR A 54 14.08 -8.39 5.85
C TYR A 54 15.48 -8.99 6.01
N SER A 55 16.30 -9.06 4.95
CA SER A 55 17.61 -9.69 4.98
C SER A 55 18.54 -9.08 6.03
N PHE A 56 18.52 -7.74 6.18
CA PHE A 56 19.28 -7.06 7.22
C PHE A 56 18.82 -7.46 8.64
N LEU A 57 17.52 -7.54 8.86
CA LEU A 57 16.95 -7.91 10.16
C LEU A 57 17.27 -9.36 10.51
N LYS A 58 17.14 -10.29 9.57
CA LYS A 58 17.51 -11.71 9.77
C LYS A 58 18.98 -11.89 10.15
N GLN A 59 19.88 -11.14 9.52
CA GLN A 59 21.31 -11.20 9.81
C GLN A 59 21.69 -10.60 11.17
N ASN A 60 20.81 -9.80 11.77
CA ASN A 60 21.06 -9.09 13.03
C ASN A 60 19.93 -9.34 14.06
N GLU A 61 19.26 -10.46 13.96
CA GLU A 61 18.06 -10.77 14.75
C GLU A 61 18.33 -10.75 16.27
N ASP A 62 19.50 -11.21 16.69
CA ASP A 62 19.99 -11.20 18.06
C ASP A 62 20.12 -9.79 18.69
N LYS A 63 20.25 -8.76 17.84
CA LYS A 63 20.38 -7.36 18.26
C LYS A 63 19.05 -6.63 18.34
N ILE A 64 17.98 -7.16 17.78
CA ILE A 64 16.68 -6.51 17.77
C ILE A 64 16.12 -6.43 19.20
N LYS A 65 15.72 -5.25 19.64
CA LYS A 65 15.11 -5.02 20.95
C LYS A 65 13.61 -4.85 20.89
N ALA A 66 13.13 -4.04 19.95
CA ALA A 66 11.71 -3.79 19.79
C ALA A 66 11.37 -3.20 18.41
N LEU A 67 10.07 -3.30 18.08
CA LEU A 67 9.41 -2.58 17.01
C LEU A 67 8.49 -1.51 17.65
N PHE A 68 8.58 -0.28 17.19
CA PHE A 68 7.75 0.84 17.61
C PHE A 68 6.87 1.30 16.45
N ILE A 69 5.58 1.42 16.69
CA ILE A 69 4.57 1.77 15.69
C ILE A 69 4.09 3.20 15.91
N THR A 70 4.07 4.01 14.88
CA THR A 70 3.59 5.39 14.94
C THR A 70 2.07 5.49 15.01
N HIS A 71 1.37 4.71 14.17
CA HIS A 71 -0.11 4.67 14.09
C HIS A 71 -0.61 3.42 13.34
N GLY A 72 -1.92 3.24 13.26
CA GLY A 72 -2.56 2.00 12.82
C GLY A 72 -2.86 1.85 11.32
N HIS A 73 -2.31 2.64 10.41
CA HIS A 73 -2.51 2.45 8.98
C HIS A 73 -1.73 1.26 8.42
N GLU A 74 -2.23 0.67 7.33
CA GLU A 74 -1.67 -0.52 6.69
C GLU A 74 -0.20 -0.36 6.27
N ASP A 75 0.15 0.80 5.78
CA ASP A 75 1.49 1.16 5.35
C ASP A 75 2.48 1.42 6.50
N HIS A 76 2.02 1.24 7.76
CA HIS A 76 2.81 1.28 9.00
C HIS A 76 2.72 -0.01 9.83
N ILE A 77 1.61 -0.78 9.74
CA ILE A 77 1.43 -2.03 10.52
C ILE A 77 1.19 -3.27 9.67
N GLY A 78 0.87 -3.11 8.38
CA GLY A 78 0.39 -4.22 7.54
C GLY A 78 1.39 -5.35 7.34
N ALA A 79 2.69 -5.07 7.46
CA ALA A 79 3.75 -6.07 7.32
C ALA A 79 4.02 -6.88 8.60
N ILE A 80 3.49 -6.49 9.76
CA ILE A 80 3.78 -7.13 11.06
C ILE A 80 3.51 -8.64 11.04
N PRO A 81 2.36 -9.14 10.54
CA PRO A 81 2.11 -10.58 10.52
C PRO A 81 3.13 -11.38 9.68
N PHE A 82 3.63 -10.77 8.61
CA PHE A 82 4.63 -11.38 7.74
C PHE A 82 6.04 -11.29 8.36
N LEU A 83 6.35 -10.15 8.98
CA LEU A 83 7.61 -9.93 9.68
C LEU A 83 7.81 -10.96 10.81
N LEU A 84 6.79 -11.17 11.63
CA LEU A 84 6.83 -12.13 12.76
C LEU A 84 6.99 -13.59 12.33
N GLN A 85 6.64 -13.93 11.09
CA GLN A 85 6.88 -15.27 10.54
C GLN A 85 8.33 -15.46 10.06
N MET A 86 9.06 -14.37 9.86
CA MET A 86 10.38 -14.40 9.21
C MET A 86 11.52 -13.94 10.14
N VAL A 87 11.20 -13.12 11.15
CA VAL A 87 12.17 -12.49 12.06
C VAL A 87 11.59 -12.48 13.47
N HIS A 88 12.39 -12.85 14.46
CA HIS A 88 12.00 -12.76 15.85
C HIS A 88 12.02 -11.30 16.33
N ILE A 89 10.89 -10.80 16.78
CA ILE A 89 10.76 -9.46 17.37
C ILE A 89 10.43 -9.62 18.85
N PRO A 90 11.34 -9.21 19.78
CA PRO A 90 11.14 -9.44 21.20
C PRO A 90 9.96 -8.69 21.82
N ALA A 91 9.67 -7.47 21.35
CA ALA A 91 8.58 -6.63 21.81
C ALA A 91 8.07 -5.72 20.71
N ILE A 92 6.76 -5.45 20.69
CA ILE A 92 6.12 -4.43 19.84
C ILE A 92 5.45 -3.42 20.77
N TYR A 93 5.73 -2.14 20.53
CA TYR A 93 5.09 -1.01 21.19
C TYR A 93 4.22 -0.26 20.18
N ALA A 94 2.94 -0.12 20.47
CA ALA A 94 1.98 0.53 19.58
C ALA A 94 1.00 1.41 20.38
N PRO A 95 0.46 2.48 19.78
CA PRO A 95 -0.65 3.20 20.41
C PRO A 95 -1.90 2.30 20.44
N ASN A 96 -2.84 2.65 21.32
CA ASN A 96 -3.95 1.75 21.67
C ASN A 96 -4.75 1.27 20.44
N GLN A 97 -5.14 2.16 19.54
CA GLN A 97 -5.89 1.76 18.36
C GLN A 97 -5.04 0.87 17.42
N ALA A 98 -3.77 1.21 17.19
CA ALA A 98 -2.89 0.41 16.36
C ALA A 98 -2.70 -1.00 16.94
N LYS A 99 -2.60 -1.11 18.28
CA LYS A 99 -2.52 -2.40 18.98
C LYS A 99 -3.74 -3.27 18.69
N GLU A 100 -4.96 -2.73 18.77
CA GLU A 100 -6.17 -3.50 18.48
C GLU A 100 -6.23 -3.96 17.01
N LEU A 101 -5.77 -3.11 16.07
CA LEU A 101 -5.67 -3.46 14.64
C LEU A 101 -4.61 -4.55 14.40
N ILE A 102 -3.47 -4.48 15.07
CA ILE A 102 -2.42 -5.50 15.01
C ILE A 102 -2.93 -6.83 15.57
N ASP A 103 -3.57 -6.83 16.72
CA ASP A 103 -4.17 -8.03 17.33
C ASP A 103 -5.17 -8.71 16.39
N MET A 104 -6.03 -7.93 15.73
CA MET A 104 -6.96 -8.46 14.72
C MET A 104 -6.22 -9.13 13.57
N LYS A 105 -5.21 -8.45 13.00
CA LYS A 105 -4.41 -8.99 11.88
C LYS A 105 -3.67 -10.27 12.23
N LEU A 106 -3.14 -10.37 13.44
CA LEU A 106 -2.47 -11.56 13.94
C LEU A 106 -3.45 -12.70 14.11
N LYS A 107 -4.65 -12.44 14.65
CA LYS A 107 -5.74 -13.43 14.77
C LYS A 107 -6.21 -13.94 13.40
N ASP A 108 -6.40 -13.07 12.43
CA ASP A 108 -6.82 -13.44 11.06
C ASP A 108 -5.82 -14.41 10.39
N ARG A 109 -4.54 -14.35 10.79
CA ARG A 109 -3.47 -15.22 10.29
C ARG A 109 -3.08 -16.35 11.25
N ASN A 110 -3.81 -16.53 12.37
CA ASN A 110 -3.53 -17.52 13.42
C ASN A 110 -2.11 -17.38 14.01
N ILE A 111 -1.60 -16.17 14.14
CA ILE A 111 -0.30 -15.88 14.75
C ILE A 111 -0.54 -15.50 16.22
N ARG A 112 0.11 -16.20 17.13
CA ARG A 112 0.12 -15.86 18.55
C ARG A 112 1.34 -14.98 18.86
N TYR A 113 1.10 -13.82 19.45
CA TYR A 113 2.15 -12.92 19.88
C TYR A 113 1.70 -12.19 21.16
N ASP A 114 2.39 -12.42 22.26
CA ASP A 114 1.96 -11.94 23.58
C ASP A 114 2.68 -10.64 24.03
N ASN A 115 3.77 -10.24 23.35
CA ASN A 115 4.62 -9.10 23.72
C ASN A 115 4.24 -7.79 23.02
N LEU A 116 2.95 -7.52 22.90
CA LEU A 116 2.40 -6.31 22.28
C LEU A 116 1.93 -5.33 23.37
N TYR A 117 2.68 -4.24 23.55
CA TYR A 117 2.52 -3.27 24.61
C TYR A 117 1.90 -1.96 24.11
N VAL A 118 1.01 -1.37 24.89
CA VAL A 118 0.44 -0.05 24.59
C VAL A 118 1.35 1.03 25.15
N TYR A 119 1.56 2.09 24.38
CA TYR A 119 2.19 3.32 24.82
C TYR A 119 1.28 4.54 24.57
N ASN A 120 1.57 5.65 25.21
CA ASN A 120 0.98 6.96 24.99
C ASN A 120 2.06 8.06 25.08
N ASP A 121 1.66 9.32 24.97
CA ASP A 121 2.55 10.49 25.00
C ASP A 121 3.26 10.75 26.34
N GLN A 122 2.92 10.01 27.41
CA GLN A 122 3.59 10.04 28.72
C GLN A 122 4.58 8.87 28.89
N THR A 123 4.59 7.92 27.96
CA THR A 123 5.43 6.72 28.06
C THR A 123 6.87 7.04 27.65
N THR A 124 7.83 6.48 28.37
CA THR A 124 9.25 6.44 27.98
C THR A 124 9.74 5.00 28.06
N VAL A 125 10.36 4.50 26.99
CA VAL A 125 10.93 3.15 26.95
C VAL A 125 12.46 3.27 26.88
N LYS A 126 13.17 2.53 27.76
CA LYS A 126 14.64 2.61 27.86
C LYS A 126 15.29 1.27 27.57
N PHE A 127 16.34 1.31 26.74
CA PHE A 127 17.28 0.24 26.50
C PHE A 127 18.68 0.67 26.94
N LYS A 128 19.67 -0.14 26.70
CA LYS A 128 21.05 0.18 27.08
C LYS A 128 21.58 1.44 26.38
N TYR A 129 21.24 1.60 25.08
CA TYR A 129 21.70 2.72 24.25
C TYR A 129 20.59 3.63 23.76
N PHE A 130 19.32 3.27 23.95
CA PHE A 130 18.20 4.03 23.43
C PHE A 130 17.25 4.47 24.56
N GLU A 131 16.81 5.72 24.49
CA GLU A 131 15.63 6.21 25.20
C GLU A 131 14.60 6.67 24.18
N ILE A 132 13.39 6.09 24.26
CA ILE A 132 12.32 6.32 23.30
C ILE A 132 11.19 7.08 23.98
N ASP A 133 10.85 8.25 23.44
CA ASP A 133 9.72 9.07 23.82
C ASP A 133 8.74 9.22 22.65
N PHE A 134 7.50 9.62 22.92
CA PHE A 134 6.44 9.73 21.94
C PHE A 134 5.84 11.13 21.94
N ILE A 135 5.54 11.67 20.75
CA ILE A 135 4.94 13.00 20.57
C ILE A 135 3.60 12.81 19.89
N ARG A 136 2.51 13.21 20.55
CA ARG A 136 1.19 13.15 19.90
C ARG A 136 1.13 14.08 18.69
N THR A 137 0.76 13.51 17.55
CA THR A 137 0.47 14.21 16.28
C THR A 137 -1.03 14.12 15.96
N THR A 138 -1.50 14.85 14.96
CA THR A 138 -2.83 14.65 14.39
C THR A 138 -2.71 14.02 13.02
N HIS A 139 -3.59 13.05 12.74
CA HIS A 139 -3.70 12.36 11.46
C HIS A 139 -5.16 11.97 11.21
N SER A 140 -5.48 11.18 10.19
CA SER A 140 -6.83 10.70 9.89
C SER A 140 -7.30 9.54 10.79
N ILE A 141 -6.42 8.99 11.60
CA ILE A 141 -6.65 7.88 12.53
C ILE A 141 -6.27 8.30 13.96
N PRO A 142 -6.98 7.84 15.02
CA PRO A 142 -6.65 8.13 16.40
C PRO A 142 -5.26 7.67 16.83
N ASP A 143 -4.78 8.27 17.90
CA ASP A 143 -3.56 7.90 18.61
C ASP A 143 -2.28 7.94 17.75
N SER A 144 -2.22 8.81 16.74
CA SER A 144 -1.01 8.99 15.94
C SER A 144 0.09 9.70 16.74
N HIS A 145 1.31 9.19 16.63
CA HIS A 145 2.49 9.73 17.34
C HIS A 145 3.70 9.80 16.42
N GLY A 146 4.49 10.87 16.60
CA GLY A 146 5.90 10.87 16.26
C GLY A 146 6.72 10.15 17.33
N ILE A 147 7.88 9.62 16.95
CA ILE A 147 8.77 8.88 17.85
C ILE A 147 10.10 9.63 17.98
N VAL A 148 10.55 9.84 19.21
CA VAL A 148 11.83 10.46 19.55
C VAL A 148 12.78 9.37 20.01
N VAL A 149 13.91 9.23 19.32
CA VAL A 149 14.95 8.26 19.64
C VAL A 149 16.19 9.01 20.10
N LYS A 150 16.45 9.00 21.40
CA LYS A 150 17.68 9.53 21.97
C LYS A 150 18.74 8.44 21.98
N THR A 151 19.91 8.77 21.45
CA THR A 151 21.04 7.86 21.32
C THR A 151 22.30 8.49 21.92
N PRO A 152 23.38 7.74 22.17
CA PRO A 152 24.66 8.31 22.62
C PRO A 152 25.24 9.35 21.65
N ASN A 153 24.84 9.35 20.38
CA ASN A 153 25.38 10.23 19.34
C ASN A 153 24.49 11.43 19.02
N GLY A 154 23.25 11.46 19.52
CA GLY A 154 22.30 12.53 19.26
C GLY A 154 20.85 12.06 19.20
N THR A 155 19.94 12.99 18.94
CA THR A 155 18.49 12.78 18.93
C THR A 155 17.96 12.68 17.51
N ILE A 156 17.19 11.62 17.24
CA ILE A 156 16.49 11.36 15.99
C ILE A 156 14.99 11.47 16.27
N VAL A 157 14.25 12.18 15.41
CA VAL A 157 12.79 12.27 15.51
C VAL A 157 12.18 11.81 14.19
N THR A 158 11.23 10.88 14.26
CA THR A 158 10.33 10.61 13.12
C THR A 158 8.94 11.16 13.44
N THR A 159 8.32 11.83 12.46
CA THR A 159 6.98 12.40 12.66
C THR A 159 5.88 11.35 12.64
N GLY A 160 6.13 10.16 12.05
CA GLY A 160 5.03 9.38 11.51
C GLY A 160 4.25 10.20 10.48
N ASP A 161 3.08 9.75 10.09
CA ASP A 161 2.18 10.54 9.26
C ASP A 161 1.48 11.59 10.11
N PHE A 162 1.41 12.82 9.61
CA PHE A 162 0.87 13.91 10.41
C PHE A 162 0.27 15.04 9.57
N LYS A 163 -0.56 15.83 10.22
CA LYS A 163 -0.91 17.21 9.86
C LYS A 163 -0.99 18.08 11.11
N PHE A 164 -1.16 19.38 10.96
CA PHE A 164 -1.50 20.27 12.08
C PHE A 164 -2.96 20.70 11.94
N ASP A 165 -3.86 19.91 12.49
CA ASP A 165 -5.27 20.30 12.61
C ASP A 165 -5.45 21.11 13.91
N LEU A 166 -5.75 22.41 13.76
CA LEU A 166 -5.90 23.32 14.91
C LEU A 166 -7.30 23.26 15.53
N THR A 167 -8.24 22.58 14.89
CA THR A 167 -9.61 22.32 15.37
C THR A 167 -9.98 20.86 15.15
N PRO A 168 -9.16 19.91 15.67
CA PRO A 168 -9.34 18.50 15.39
C PRO A 168 -10.57 17.95 16.14
N ILE A 169 -11.06 16.81 15.66
CA ILE A 169 -12.15 16.07 16.30
C ILE A 169 -11.65 15.24 17.49
N GLY A 170 -10.40 14.84 17.41
CA GLY A 170 -9.69 14.12 18.46
C GLY A 170 -8.77 15.03 19.27
N PRO A 171 -7.85 14.44 20.03
CA PRO A 171 -6.82 15.20 20.75
C PRO A 171 -5.93 16.02 19.82
N MET A 172 -5.57 17.23 20.22
CA MET A 172 -4.66 18.10 19.46
C MET A 172 -3.23 17.56 19.46
N ALA A 173 -2.45 17.88 18.42
CA ALA A 173 -1.01 17.65 18.42
C ALA A 173 -0.34 18.40 19.57
N ASP A 174 0.69 17.78 20.17
CA ASP A 174 1.41 18.37 21.30
C ASP A 174 2.53 19.29 20.82
N LEU A 175 2.15 20.50 20.40
CA LEU A 175 3.08 21.53 19.92
C LEU A 175 4.08 21.95 20.99
N TYR A 176 3.68 21.96 22.27
CA TYR A 176 4.56 22.33 23.38
C TYR A 176 5.68 21.30 23.58
N LYS A 177 5.34 20.01 23.51
CA LYS A 177 6.34 18.94 23.59
C LYS A 177 7.28 18.98 22.38
N MET A 178 6.75 19.23 21.17
CA MET A 178 7.57 19.41 19.96
C MET A 178 8.58 20.55 20.13
N ALA A 179 8.12 21.72 20.55
CA ALA A 179 9.00 22.88 20.78
C ALA A 179 10.03 22.63 21.89
N THR A 180 9.64 21.92 22.95
CA THR A 180 10.55 21.54 24.05
C THR A 180 11.65 20.62 23.56
N ILE A 181 11.32 19.61 22.74
CA ILE A 181 12.28 18.67 22.15
C ILE A 181 13.20 19.43 21.17
N GLY A 182 12.63 20.33 20.36
CA GLY A 182 13.41 21.20 19.47
C GLY A 182 14.42 22.06 20.23
N HIS A 183 14.03 22.61 21.39
CA HIS A 183 14.92 23.38 22.28
C HIS A 183 16.03 22.51 22.89
N GLN A 184 15.74 21.26 23.23
CA GLN A 184 16.73 20.30 23.73
C GLN A 184 17.74 19.88 22.65
N GLY A 185 17.39 20.01 21.40
CA GLY A 185 18.22 19.73 20.22
C GLY A 185 17.84 18.44 19.51
N VAL A 186 17.48 18.58 18.24
CA VAL A 186 17.22 17.47 17.30
C VAL A 186 18.33 17.42 16.26
N ASP A 187 18.99 16.29 16.15
CA ASP A 187 20.02 16.12 15.12
C ASP A 187 19.39 15.74 13.79
N LEU A 188 18.53 14.71 13.73
CA LEU A 188 17.86 14.26 12.52
C LEU A 188 16.34 14.31 12.67
N LEU A 189 15.69 14.97 11.74
CA LEU A 189 14.24 14.87 11.54
C LEU A 189 13.97 14.00 10.32
N ILE A 190 13.20 12.92 10.52
CA ILE A 190 12.63 12.07 9.50
C ILE A 190 11.15 12.47 9.40
N SER A 191 10.74 13.07 8.27
CA SER A 191 9.43 13.74 8.20
C SER A 191 8.63 13.38 6.96
N ASP A 192 7.31 13.10 7.17
CA ASP A 192 6.31 12.77 6.14
C ASP A 192 6.30 13.79 5.00
N SER A 193 6.27 13.30 3.76
CA SER A 193 6.34 14.13 2.54
C SER A 193 5.14 13.97 1.62
N THR A 194 4.14 13.18 2.00
CA THR A 194 3.03 12.77 1.12
C THR A 194 2.33 13.94 0.44
N ASN A 195 2.15 15.05 1.15
CA ASN A 195 1.52 16.27 0.62
C ASN A 195 2.49 17.42 0.36
N ALA A 196 3.79 17.19 0.27
CA ALA A 196 4.79 18.24 0.07
C ALA A 196 4.59 19.07 -1.22
N LEU A 197 3.84 18.56 -2.19
CA LEU A 197 3.51 19.29 -3.43
C LEU A 197 2.32 20.26 -3.25
N ASN A 198 1.54 20.13 -2.18
CA ASN A 198 0.35 20.94 -1.94
C ASN A 198 0.70 22.22 -1.16
N GLU A 199 0.34 23.35 -1.69
CA GLU A 199 0.57 24.65 -1.05
C GLU A 199 -0.39 24.90 0.14
N GLY A 200 -0.01 25.82 0.99
CA GLY A 200 -0.82 26.27 2.13
C GLY A 200 -0.90 25.25 3.26
N MET A 201 -2.00 25.28 4.01
CA MET A 201 -2.34 24.36 5.09
C MET A 201 -3.43 23.40 4.68
N SER A 202 -3.46 22.22 5.27
CA SER A 202 -4.56 21.25 5.10
C SER A 202 -5.86 21.79 5.76
N ILE A 203 -7.00 21.36 5.24
CA ILE A 203 -8.31 21.72 5.81
C ILE A 203 -8.54 20.90 7.09
N SER A 204 -9.16 21.51 8.11
CA SER A 204 -9.55 20.80 9.33
C SER A 204 -10.65 19.77 9.08
N GLU A 205 -10.65 18.67 9.82
CA GLU A 205 -11.76 17.69 9.84
C GLU A 205 -13.09 18.30 10.30
N SER A 206 -13.08 19.30 11.18
CA SER A 206 -14.31 20.01 11.60
C SER A 206 -15.04 20.66 10.43
N ARG A 207 -14.32 21.19 9.43
CA ARG A 207 -14.93 21.74 8.20
C ARG A 207 -15.65 20.70 7.38
N VAL A 208 -15.17 19.48 7.38
CA VAL A 208 -15.81 18.37 6.68
C VAL A 208 -17.09 17.96 7.41
N ASP A 209 -17.09 18.02 8.74
CA ASP A 209 -18.27 17.77 9.56
C ASP A 209 -19.40 18.77 9.26
N ASP A 210 -19.08 20.07 9.23
CA ASP A 210 -20.04 21.11 8.86
C ASP A 210 -20.70 20.80 7.50
N THR A 211 -19.88 20.45 6.50
CA THR A 211 -20.35 20.14 5.15
C THR A 211 -21.24 18.90 5.10
N LEU A 212 -20.89 17.85 5.83
CA LEU A 212 -21.70 16.63 5.92
C LEU A 212 -23.04 16.95 6.62
N THR A 213 -23.00 17.71 7.72
CA THR A 213 -24.21 18.13 8.45
C THR A 213 -25.16 18.91 7.54
N ASP A 214 -24.66 19.89 6.76
CA ASP A 214 -25.45 20.64 5.79
C ASP A 214 -26.13 19.72 4.74
N ILE A 215 -25.44 18.67 4.30
CA ILE A 215 -26.02 17.69 3.36
C ILE A 215 -27.11 16.88 4.06
N PHE A 216 -26.91 16.44 5.30
CA PHE A 216 -27.90 15.68 6.06
C PHE A 216 -29.16 16.52 6.30
N ASP A 217 -29.04 17.80 6.63
CA ASP A 217 -30.15 18.73 6.79
C ASP A 217 -30.92 18.92 5.50
N LYS A 218 -30.21 19.18 4.40
CA LYS A 218 -30.81 19.44 3.09
C LYS A 218 -31.55 18.23 2.52
N TYR A 219 -31.01 17.02 2.75
CA TYR A 219 -31.54 15.78 2.19
C TYR A 219 -32.15 14.86 3.26
N LYS A 220 -32.79 15.45 4.25
CA LYS A 220 -33.38 14.76 5.41
C LYS A 220 -34.37 13.65 5.06
N TYR A 221 -35.00 13.70 3.90
CA TYR A 221 -35.97 12.70 3.43
C TYR A 221 -35.39 11.65 2.48
N ASN A 222 -34.15 11.83 2.04
CA ASN A 222 -33.49 10.94 1.10
C ASN A 222 -32.62 9.89 1.83
N ARG A 223 -32.44 8.73 1.22
CA ARG A 223 -31.43 7.78 1.65
C ARG A 223 -30.05 8.33 1.25
N ILE A 224 -29.11 8.32 2.19
CA ILE A 224 -27.74 8.79 1.98
C ILE A 224 -26.82 7.59 1.92
N ILE A 225 -25.95 7.52 0.90
CA ILE A 225 -24.93 6.51 0.71
C ILE A 225 -23.58 7.21 0.77
N ILE A 226 -22.74 6.88 1.75
CA ILE A 226 -21.43 7.50 1.94
C ILE A 226 -20.33 6.47 1.68
N ALA A 227 -19.48 6.78 0.71
CA ALA A 227 -18.26 6.02 0.48
C ALA A 227 -17.05 6.79 1.00
N THR A 228 -16.29 6.16 1.88
CA THR A 228 -15.10 6.76 2.49
C THR A 228 -14.02 5.70 2.72
N PHE A 229 -12.83 6.14 3.14
CA PHE A 229 -11.78 5.23 3.60
C PHE A 229 -12.18 4.58 4.92
N ALA A 230 -12.08 3.27 4.98
CA ALA A 230 -12.39 2.51 6.21
C ALA A 230 -11.45 2.85 7.37
N SER A 231 -10.25 3.33 7.08
CA SER A 231 -9.23 3.71 8.05
C SER A 231 -9.35 5.15 8.58
N ASN A 232 -10.20 5.99 7.97
CA ASN A 232 -10.43 7.36 8.47
C ASN A 232 -11.47 7.36 9.60
N ILE A 233 -11.00 7.06 10.81
CA ILE A 233 -11.87 6.85 11.98
C ILE A 233 -12.56 8.14 12.42
N TYR A 234 -11.90 9.28 12.31
CA TYR A 234 -12.53 10.56 12.65
C TYR A 234 -13.69 10.90 11.70
N ARG A 235 -13.56 10.55 10.41
CA ARG A 235 -14.68 10.66 9.45
C ARG A 235 -15.82 9.72 9.81
N LEU A 236 -15.53 8.47 10.20
CA LEU A 236 -16.55 7.53 10.64
C LEU A 236 -17.25 8.04 11.90
N LYS A 237 -16.51 8.56 12.88
CA LYS A 237 -17.09 9.18 14.08
C LYS A 237 -18.10 10.27 13.72
N HIS A 238 -17.75 11.18 12.84
CA HIS A 238 -18.67 12.23 12.38
C HIS A 238 -19.93 11.71 11.71
N ILE A 239 -19.78 10.70 10.85
CA ILE A 239 -20.94 10.10 10.19
C ILE A 239 -21.89 9.51 11.25
N PHE A 240 -21.36 8.87 12.30
CA PHE A 240 -22.17 8.35 13.39
C PHE A 240 -22.87 9.47 14.18
N GLU A 241 -22.15 10.53 14.54
CA GLU A 241 -22.70 11.69 15.24
C GLU A 241 -23.78 12.40 14.40
N SER A 242 -23.54 12.59 13.09
CA SER A 242 -24.52 13.17 12.17
C SER A 242 -25.76 12.28 12.03
N CYS A 243 -25.59 10.96 11.93
CA CYS A 243 -26.72 10.03 11.90
C CYS A 243 -27.53 10.06 13.20
N TYR A 244 -26.86 10.13 14.35
CA TYR A 244 -27.53 10.27 15.66
C TYR A 244 -28.37 11.55 15.74
N LYS A 245 -27.79 12.70 15.38
CA LYS A 245 -28.49 14.00 15.37
C LYS A 245 -29.73 14.01 14.45
N HIS A 246 -29.67 13.27 13.34
CA HIS A 246 -30.76 13.22 12.33
C HIS A 246 -31.67 11.98 12.47
N ASN A 247 -31.58 11.24 13.58
CA ASN A 247 -32.35 10.01 13.83
C ASN A 247 -32.26 8.99 12.69
N ARG A 248 -31.06 8.78 12.12
CA ARG A 248 -30.79 7.82 11.05
C ARG A 248 -30.11 6.58 11.59
N LYS A 249 -30.49 5.43 11.07
CA LYS A 249 -29.78 4.16 11.28
C LYS A 249 -28.66 4.02 10.23
N ILE A 250 -27.63 3.26 10.58
CA ILE A 250 -26.44 3.05 9.74
C ILE A 250 -26.34 1.58 9.33
N CYS A 251 -26.32 1.34 8.02
CA CYS A 251 -26.07 0.02 7.45
C CYS A 251 -24.69 0.01 6.79
N VAL A 252 -23.79 -0.88 7.22
CA VAL A 252 -22.39 -0.89 6.81
C VAL A 252 -22.14 -1.99 5.79
N PHE A 253 -21.32 -1.70 4.77
CA PHE A 253 -20.88 -2.67 3.76
C PHE A 253 -19.39 -2.57 3.46
N GLY A 254 -18.70 -3.67 3.61
CA GLY A 254 -17.28 -3.87 3.38
C GLY A 254 -16.57 -4.36 4.64
N ARG A 255 -15.91 -5.52 4.53
CA ARG A 255 -15.27 -6.18 5.67
C ARG A 255 -14.30 -5.26 6.43
N SER A 256 -13.46 -4.51 5.70
CA SER A 256 -12.53 -3.58 6.34
C SER A 256 -13.26 -2.45 7.07
N MET A 257 -14.39 -1.96 6.53
CA MET A 257 -15.22 -0.93 7.17
C MET A 257 -15.85 -1.47 8.45
N GLU A 258 -16.46 -2.64 8.40
CA GLU A 258 -17.08 -3.31 9.55
C GLU A 258 -16.05 -3.56 10.67
N ASN A 259 -14.88 -4.09 10.32
CA ASN A 259 -13.81 -4.36 11.27
C ASN A 259 -13.28 -3.09 11.95
N ASN A 260 -13.01 -2.03 11.17
CA ASN A 260 -12.52 -0.76 11.73
C ASN A 260 -13.56 -0.10 12.64
N ILE A 261 -14.85 -0.14 12.28
CA ILE A 261 -15.94 0.37 13.12
C ILE A 261 -16.02 -0.42 14.43
N ASP A 262 -16.00 -1.75 14.37
CA ASP A 262 -16.06 -2.61 15.57
C ASP A 262 -14.90 -2.33 16.53
N ILE A 263 -13.67 -2.22 16.02
CA ILE A 263 -12.49 -1.88 16.82
C ILE A 263 -12.63 -0.48 17.42
N SER A 264 -13.09 0.47 16.61
CA SER A 264 -13.21 1.87 17.05
C SER A 264 -14.30 2.06 18.11
N ILE A 265 -15.40 1.31 18.03
CA ILE A 265 -16.43 1.29 19.08
C ILE A 265 -15.87 0.65 20.36
N LYS A 266 -15.18 -0.47 20.27
CA LYS A 266 -14.55 -1.14 21.44
C LYS A 266 -13.50 -0.27 22.10
N GLY A 267 -12.74 0.46 21.31
CA GLY A 267 -11.71 1.41 21.79
C GLY A 267 -12.27 2.74 22.30
N GLY A 268 -13.58 2.99 22.20
CA GLY A 268 -14.21 4.24 22.63
C GLY A 268 -13.95 5.44 21.71
N TYR A 269 -13.57 5.20 20.44
CA TYR A 269 -13.35 6.25 19.44
C TYR A 269 -14.63 6.63 18.70
N ILE A 270 -15.58 5.70 18.57
CA ILE A 270 -16.89 5.90 17.95
C ILE A 270 -17.97 5.56 18.95
N ASP A 271 -18.92 6.49 19.11
CA ASP A 271 -20.10 6.34 19.93
C ASP A 271 -21.32 5.85 19.09
N HIS A 272 -22.47 5.64 19.75
CA HIS A 272 -23.76 5.36 19.09
C HIS A 272 -23.82 4.01 18.35
N LYS A 273 -23.29 2.95 18.95
CA LYS A 273 -23.36 1.58 18.43
C LYS A 273 -24.80 1.15 18.10
N GLU A 274 -25.80 1.65 18.82
CA GLU A 274 -27.23 1.36 18.64
C GLU A 274 -27.80 1.84 17.30
N LEU A 275 -27.05 2.63 16.54
CA LEU A 275 -27.43 3.05 15.19
C LEU A 275 -27.19 1.99 14.14
N LEU A 276 -26.30 1.01 14.44
CA LEU A 276 -25.96 -0.04 13.49
C LEU A 276 -27.13 -1.02 13.31
N ILE A 277 -27.50 -1.23 12.05
CA ILE A 277 -28.55 -2.16 11.64
C ILE A 277 -28.10 -3.05 10.48
N ARG A 278 -28.81 -4.15 10.30
CA ARG A 278 -28.58 -5.06 9.18
C ARG A 278 -29.27 -4.58 7.91
N ALA A 279 -28.86 -5.13 6.77
CA ALA A 279 -29.37 -4.74 5.46
C ALA A 279 -30.88 -5.04 5.28
N ASP A 280 -31.37 -6.14 5.87
CA ASP A 280 -32.78 -6.49 5.88
C ASP A 280 -33.63 -5.47 6.65
N GLU A 281 -33.15 -5.00 7.79
CA GLU A 281 -33.79 -3.91 8.55
C GLU A 281 -33.77 -2.58 7.78
N ALA A 282 -32.60 -2.23 7.20
CA ALA A 282 -32.43 -0.99 6.42
C ALA A 282 -33.40 -0.90 5.22
N ASN A 283 -33.74 -2.02 4.59
CA ASN A 283 -34.65 -2.04 3.45
C ASN A 283 -36.11 -1.80 3.85
N ASN A 284 -36.47 -1.97 5.11
CA ASN A 284 -37.82 -1.77 5.66
C ASN A 284 -38.06 -0.36 6.21
N LEU A 285 -37.00 0.44 6.37
CA LEU A 285 -37.08 1.82 6.86
C LEU A 285 -37.36 2.81 5.72
N LYS A 286 -37.87 4.00 6.10
CA LYS A 286 -38.03 5.10 5.13
C LYS A 286 -36.64 5.59 4.66
N PRO A 287 -36.55 6.13 3.43
CA PRO A 287 -35.27 6.62 2.91
C PRO A 287 -34.55 7.60 3.84
N GLY A 288 -35.26 8.56 4.43
CA GLY A 288 -34.71 9.54 5.37
C GLY A 288 -34.23 8.97 6.71
N GLU A 289 -34.56 7.73 7.03
CA GLU A 289 -34.16 7.06 8.28
C GLU A 289 -32.90 6.19 8.13
N VAL A 290 -32.31 6.12 6.92
CA VAL A 290 -31.19 5.22 6.62
C VAL A 290 -30.02 5.96 6.01
N THR A 291 -28.84 5.68 6.53
CA THR A 291 -27.55 5.99 5.91
C THR A 291 -26.82 4.68 5.62
N ILE A 292 -26.34 4.52 4.39
CA ILE A 292 -25.49 3.41 3.98
C ILE A 292 -24.05 3.89 4.01
N LEU A 293 -23.20 3.19 4.76
CA LEU A 293 -21.77 3.44 4.84
C LEU A 293 -21.02 2.30 4.15
N CYS A 294 -20.18 2.62 3.18
CA CYS A 294 -19.55 1.57 2.38
C CYS A 294 -18.11 1.89 1.95
N THR A 295 -17.37 0.83 1.61
CA THR A 295 -16.09 0.93 0.91
C THR A 295 -16.30 1.15 -0.59
N GLY A 296 -15.22 1.46 -1.33
CA GLY A 296 -15.25 1.63 -2.78
C GLY A 296 -15.16 3.07 -3.24
N SER A 297 -14.73 3.97 -2.35
CA SER A 297 -14.48 5.36 -2.67
C SER A 297 -13.33 5.56 -3.67
N GLN A 298 -12.52 4.54 -3.91
CA GLN A 298 -11.43 4.53 -4.89
C GLN A 298 -11.81 3.84 -6.21
N GLY A 299 -13.06 3.42 -6.36
CA GLY A 299 -13.57 2.80 -7.59
C GLY A 299 -13.09 1.37 -7.81
N GLU A 300 -12.67 0.67 -6.76
CA GLU A 300 -12.26 -0.72 -6.83
C GLU A 300 -13.42 -1.61 -7.29
N PRO A 301 -13.24 -2.47 -8.30
CA PRO A 301 -14.35 -3.19 -8.94
C PRO A 301 -15.14 -4.09 -7.99
N LEU A 302 -14.48 -4.68 -7.00
CA LEU A 302 -15.10 -5.60 -6.04
C LEU A 302 -15.63 -4.92 -4.77
N ALA A 303 -15.37 -3.63 -4.61
CA ALA A 303 -15.83 -2.86 -3.44
C ALA A 303 -17.35 -2.66 -3.46
N ALA A 304 -17.91 -2.36 -2.29
CA ALA A 304 -19.35 -2.28 -2.11
C ALA A 304 -20.00 -1.22 -3.02
N LEU A 305 -19.48 0.01 -3.07
CA LEU A 305 -20.03 1.08 -3.92
C LEU A 305 -20.01 0.75 -5.40
N SER A 306 -18.91 0.16 -5.92
CA SER A 306 -18.81 -0.23 -7.32
C SER A 306 -19.86 -1.26 -7.69
N ARG A 307 -20.08 -2.28 -6.83
CA ARG A 307 -21.15 -3.28 -7.01
C ARG A 307 -22.56 -2.68 -6.91
N ILE A 308 -22.75 -1.69 -6.03
CA ILE A 308 -24.02 -0.95 -5.93
C ILE A 308 -24.27 -0.17 -7.23
N ALA A 309 -23.27 0.54 -7.74
CA ALA A 309 -23.34 1.29 -8.99
C ALA A 309 -23.61 0.39 -10.22
N ASP A 310 -23.02 -0.80 -10.25
CA ASP A 310 -23.25 -1.81 -11.29
C ASP A 310 -24.59 -2.55 -11.16
N GLY A 311 -25.31 -2.39 -10.04
CA GLY A 311 -26.53 -3.12 -9.74
C GLY A 311 -26.30 -4.60 -9.38
N THR A 312 -25.06 -5.01 -9.14
CA THR A 312 -24.66 -6.40 -8.79
C THR A 312 -24.59 -6.65 -7.27
N HIS A 313 -24.77 -5.61 -6.46
CA HIS A 313 -24.78 -5.77 -5.00
C HIS A 313 -26.02 -6.55 -4.57
N LYS A 314 -25.82 -7.61 -3.76
CA LYS A 314 -26.89 -8.57 -3.42
C LYS A 314 -28.00 -7.97 -2.57
N GLN A 315 -27.68 -7.04 -1.67
CA GLN A 315 -28.58 -6.55 -0.62
C GLN A 315 -29.08 -5.13 -0.86
N ILE A 316 -28.33 -4.29 -1.58
CA ILE A 316 -28.67 -2.88 -1.81
C ILE A 316 -28.80 -2.62 -3.31
N LYS A 317 -29.91 -1.98 -3.67
CA LYS A 317 -30.16 -1.44 -5.02
C LYS A 317 -30.32 0.06 -4.93
N LEU A 318 -29.76 0.78 -5.90
CA LEU A 318 -29.93 2.23 -6.02
C LEU A 318 -31.40 2.60 -6.30
N ARG A 319 -31.79 3.71 -5.72
CA ARG A 319 -33.07 4.40 -5.98
C ARG A 319 -32.77 5.75 -6.64
N PRO A 320 -33.61 6.27 -7.54
CA PRO A 320 -33.35 7.56 -8.19
C PRO A 320 -33.17 8.74 -7.22
N ASP A 321 -33.80 8.67 -6.04
CA ASP A 321 -33.72 9.70 -5.01
C ASP A 321 -32.55 9.52 -4.02
N ASP A 322 -31.70 8.54 -4.22
CA ASP A 322 -30.53 8.35 -3.37
C ASP A 322 -29.53 9.49 -3.54
N ILE A 323 -28.89 9.84 -2.44
CA ILE A 323 -27.78 10.78 -2.41
C ILE A 323 -26.49 10.00 -2.17
N VAL A 324 -25.53 10.09 -3.09
CA VAL A 324 -24.24 9.40 -2.96
C VAL A 324 -23.15 10.42 -2.68
N ILE A 325 -22.38 10.20 -1.61
CA ILE A 325 -21.29 11.07 -1.18
C ILE A 325 -19.97 10.30 -1.26
N PHE A 326 -19.03 10.83 -2.05
CA PHE A 326 -17.63 10.40 -2.02
C PHE A 326 -16.86 11.27 -1.02
N SER A 327 -16.70 10.77 0.20
CA SER A 327 -15.94 11.44 1.26
C SER A 327 -14.50 10.96 1.29
N SER A 328 -13.83 11.05 0.12
CA SER A 328 -12.44 10.69 -0.11
C SER A 328 -11.86 11.47 -1.29
N SER A 329 -10.54 11.55 -1.35
CA SER A 329 -9.80 11.99 -2.55
C SER A 329 -9.21 10.80 -3.29
N ALA A 330 -8.99 10.94 -4.60
CA ALA A 330 -8.38 9.89 -5.40
C ALA A 330 -6.93 9.64 -4.95
N ILE A 331 -6.60 8.40 -4.65
CA ILE A 331 -5.20 7.97 -4.54
C ILE A 331 -4.58 8.00 -5.96
N PRO A 332 -3.30 8.37 -6.10
CA PRO A 332 -2.62 8.33 -7.40
C PRO A 332 -2.85 7.01 -8.13
N GLY A 333 -3.30 7.08 -9.40
CA GLY A 333 -3.66 5.92 -10.21
C GLY A 333 -5.16 5.57 -10.25
N ASN A 334 -5.97 5.96 -9.26
CA ASN A 334 -7.37 5.54 -9.15
C ASN A 334 -8.39 6.49 -9.79
N ALA A 335 -7.97 7.67 -10.27
CA ALA A 335 -8.86 8.69 -10.80
C ALA A 335 -9.80 8.18 -11.91
N LEU A 336 -9.32 7.34 -12.82
CA LEU A 336 -10.11 6.76 -13.90
C LEU A 336 -11.20 5.80 -13.38
N SER A 337 -10.88 4.96 -12.41
CA SER A 337 -11.81 4.00 -11.81
C SER A 337 -12.92 4.71 -11.04
N ILE A 338 -12.56 5.76 -10.29
CA ILE A 338 -13.51 6.63 -9.59
C ILE A 338 -14.45 7.31 -10.60
N SER A 339 -13.89 7.92 -11.67
CA SER A 339 -14.67 8.58 -12.71
C SER A 339 -15.67 7.62 -13.38
N LYS A 340 -15.26 6.39 -13.67
CA LYS A 340 -16.16 5.35 -14.21
C LYS A 340 -17.29 5.01 -13.24
N THR A 341 -17.01 4.89 -11.95
CA THR A 341 -18.00 4.59 -10.92
C THR A 341 -18.99 5.75 -10.78
N ILE A 342 -18.51 7.01 -10.74
CA ILE A 342 -19.34 8.20 -10.71
C ILE A 342 -20.26 8.24 -11.93
N ASN A 343 -19.74 8.01 -13.14
CA ASN A 343 -20.57 8.01 -14.36
C ASN A 343 -21.69 6.95 -14.31
N LYS A 344 -21.40 5.75 -13.79
CA LYS A 344 -22.44 4.71 -13.59
C LYS A 344 -23.54 5.17 -12.63
N LEU A 345 -23.19 5.90 -11.56
CA LEU A 345 -24.14 6.46 -10.61
C LEU A 345 -25.03 7.52 -11.27
N TYR A 346 -24.46 8.44 -12.05
CA TYR A 346 -25.24 9.42 -12.82
C TYR A 346 -26.22 8.76 -13.81
N LEU A 347 -25.79 7.67 -14.49
CA LEU A 347 -26.66 6.90 -15.39
C LEU A 347 -27.86 6.24 -14.67
N LYS A 348 -27.76 6.05 -13.35
CA LYS A 348 -28.88 5.56 -12.51
C LYS A 348 -29.77 6.68 -11.97
N GLY A 349 -29.50 7.95 -12.32
CA GLY A 349 -30.29 9.11 -11.92
C GLY A 349 -30.07 9.58 -10.49
N VAL A 350 -29.06 9.04 -9.77
CA VAL A 350 -28.77 9.45 -8.39
C VAL A 350 -27.95 10.73 -8.36
N LYS A 351 -28.09 11.51 -7.29
CA LYS A 351 -27.31 12.71 -7.06
C LYS A 351 -25.98 12.35 -6.40
N VAL A 352 -24.86 12.80 -7.00
CA VAL A 352 -23.52 12.47 -6.52
C VAL A 352 -22.80 13.73 -6.05
N PHE A 353 -22.21 13.67 -4.86
CA PHE A 353 -21.33 14.68 -4.30
C PHE A 353 -19.91 14.13 -4.18
N THR A 354 -18.95 14.92 -4.64
CA THR A 354 -17.51 14.61 -4.57
C THR A 354 -16.75 15.82 -4.08
N ASN A 355 -15.48 15.66 -3.70
CA ASN A 355 -14.63 16.78 -3.31
C ASN A 355 -14.41 17.81 -4.45
N MET A 356 -14.67 17.42 -5.70
CA MET A 356 -14.66 18.36 -6.85
C MET A 356 -15.92 19.21 -6.92
N THR A 357 -17.05 18.73 -6.41
CA THR A 357 -18.35 19.45 -6.44
C THR A 357 -18.56 20.29 -5.18
N ILE A 358 -18.00 19.87 -4.05
CA ILE A 358 -18.04 20.58 -2.77
C ILE A 358 -16.67 20.45 -2.12
N ASN A 359 -15.95 21.57 -2.01
CA ASN A 359 -14.55 21.64 -1.50
C ASN A 359 -14.45 21.28 -0.05
N SER A 360 -15.02 20.50 0.63
CA SER A 360 -14.92 20.17 2.05
C SER A 360 -15.55 18.83 2.38
N LEU A 361 -15.66 17.92 1.39
CA LEU A 361 -16.15 16.56 1.64
C LEU A 361 -15.05 15.62 2.10
N HIS A 362 -13.81 16.03 1.92
CA HIS A 362 -12.64 15.27 2.37
C HIS A 362 -11.47 16.20 2.62
N THR A 363 -10.66 15.87 3.61
CA THR A 363 -9.35 16.47 3.85
C THR A 363 -8.31 15.36 4.00
N SER A 364 -7.08 15.64 3.59
CA SER A 364 -5.96 14.72 3.76
C SER A 364 -5.58 14.59 5.24
N GLY A 365 -5.05 13.45 5.62
CA GLY A 365 -4.39 13.23 6.90
C GLY A 365 -2.95 13.73 6.96
N HIS A 366 -2.38 14.18 5.82
CA HIS A 366 -0.98 14.56 5.68
C HIS A 366 -0.81 16.07 5.58
N ALA A 367 0.33 16.55 6.08
CA ALA A 367 0.73 17.94 6.13
C ALA A 367 1.00 18.54 4.75
N ASN A 368 0.41 19.70 4.45
CA ASN A 368 0.77 20.53 3.33
C ASN A 368 2.04 21.36 3.63
N GLN A 369 2.52 22.17 2.68
CA GLN A 369 3.81 22.86 2.76
C GLN A 369 3.99 23.72 4.02
N GLU A 370 2.97 24.48 4.42
CA GLU A 370 3.10 25.35 5.60
C GLU A 370 3.15 24.55 6.91
N GLU A 371 2.48 23.39 6.96
CA GLU A 371 2.54 22.49 8.09
C GLU A 371 3.89 21.77 8.17
N LEU A 372 4.46 21.38 7.03
CA LEU A 372 5.82 20.82 6.94
C LEU A 372 6.86 21.82 7.44
N LYS A 373 6.76 23.08 7.03
CA LYS A 373 7.62 24.17 7.54
C LYS A 373 7.43 24.38 9.04
N LEU A 374 6.19 24.33 9.54
CA LEU A 374 5.90 24.45 10.97
C LEU A 374 6.56 23.33 11.78
N MET A 375 6.49 22.08 11.33
CA MET A 375 7.17 20.94 11.97
C MET A 375 8.68 21.16 12.04
N ILE A 376 9.28 21.58 10.92
CA ILE A 376 10.72 21.89 10.87
C ILE A 376 11.06 23.01 11.85
N ARG A 377 10.24 24.07 11.97
CA ARG A 377 10.50 25.19 12.87
C ARG A 377 10.31 24.82 14.35
N LEU A 378 9.33 23.97 14.68
CA LEU A 378 9.09 23.52 16.04
C LEU A 378 10.22 22.61 16.55
N LEU A 379 10.65 21.65 15.72
CA LEU A 379 11.70 20.70 16.08
C LEU A 379 13.12 21.23 15.84
N ASN A 380 13.29 22.27 15.01
CA ASN A 380 14.55 22.94 14.68
C ASN A 380 15.73 21.97 14.45
N PRO A 381 15.60 20.98 13.54
CA PRO A 381 16.59 19.93 13.36
C PRO A 381 17.85 20.46 12.65
N LYS A 382 19.01 19.85 12.94
CA LYS A 382 20.25 20.12 12.18
C LYS A 382 20.22 19.49 10.79
N TYR A 383 19.58 18.32 10.65
CA TYR A 383 19.51 17.53 9.44
C TYR A 383 18.07 17.09 9.17
N LEU A 384 17.69 17.05 7.89
CA LEU A 384 16.38 16.64 7.43
C LEU A 384 16.49 15.44 6.48
N MET A 385 15.68 14.42 6.72
CA MET A 385 15.44 13.29 5.82
C MET A 385 13.94 13.20 5.52
N PRO A 386 13.47 13.72 4.36
CA PRO A 386 12.12 13.49 3.89
C PRO A 386 11.85 12.00 3.70
N PHE A 387 10.67 11.51 4.12
CA PHE A 387 10.22 10.15 3.90
C PHE A 387 8.77 10.10 3.44
N HIS A 388 8.24 8.90 3.18
CA HIS A 388 6.86 8.64 2.83
C HIS A 388 6.37 9.47 1.64
N GLY A 389 6.95 9.22 0.47
CA GLY A 389 6.58 9.92 -0.76
C GLY A 389 7.40 9.48 -1.97
N ASP A 390 6.88 9.78 -3.16
CA ASP A 390 7.66 9.64 -4.37
C ASP A 390 8.81 10.67 -4.42
N TYR A 391 9.72 10.50 -5.37
CA TYR A 391 10.91 11.35 -5.44
C TYR A 391 10.59 12.86 -5.56
N ARG A 392 9.49 13.25 -6.21
CA ARG A 392 9.07 14.64 -6.34
C ARG A 392 8.67 15.23 -4.99
N MET A 393 7.92 14.45 -4.20
CA MET A 393 7.48 14.82 -2.87
C MET A 393 8.67 14.97 -1.93
N LEU A 394 9.59 13.97 -1.91
CA LEU A 394 10.81 14.02 -1.11
C LEU A 394 11.68 15.22 -1.47
N LYS A 395 11.84 15.48 -2.77
CA LYS A 395 12.62 16.62 -3.26
C LYS A 395 12.00 17.96 -2.83
N ARG A 396 10.69 18.11 -3.00
CA ARG A 396 10.01 19.35 -2.59
C ARG A 396 10.11 19.57 -1.09
N HIS A 397 9.97 18.53 -0.28
CA HIS A 397 10.12 18.64 1.16
C HIS A 397 11.57 19.04 1.57
N ALA A 398 12.58 18.49 0.91
CA ALA A 398 13.98 18.91 1.11
C ALA A 398 14.18 20.40 0.78
N GLU A 399 13.56 20.90 -0.31
CA GLU A 399 13.56 22.32 -0.68
C GLU A 399 12.91 23.19 0.39
N LEU A 400 11.75 22.76 0.94
CA LEU A 400 11.10 23.45 2.07
C LEU A 400 11.99 23.48 3.32
N GLY A 401 12.77 22.43 3.57
CA GLY A 401 13.78 22.42 4.64
C GLY A 401 14.85 23.49 4.42
N ILE A 402 15.34 23.64 3.20
CA ILE A 402 16.31 24.67 2.83
C ILE A 402 15.69 26.08 3.00
N ASP A 403 14.45 26.27 2.56
CA ASP A 403 13.70 27.52 2.75
C ASP A 403 13.54 27.87 4.24
N CYS A 404 13.46 26.85 5.11
CA CYS A 404 13.44 27.02 6.57
C CYS A 404 14.82 27.24 7.21
N GLY A 405 15.91 27.26 6.42
CA GLY A 405 17.27 27.56 6.90
C GLY A 405 18.15 26.34 7.16
N ILE A 406 17.70 25.12 6.84
CA ILE A 406 18.56 23.94 6.90
C ILE A 406 19.55 23.99 5.73
N PRO A 407 20.87 23.88 5.95
CA PRO A 407 21.85 23.83 4.85
C PRO A 407 21.53 22.71 3.86
N LYS A 408 21.75 22.98 2.58
CA LYS A 408 21.46 22.01 1.51
C LYS A 408 22.18 20.66 1.72
N GLU A 409 23.41 20.70 2.18
CA GLU A 409 24.24 19.54 2.52
C GLU A 409 23.71 18.74 3.71
N ASN A 410 22.82 19.32 4.50
CA ASN A 410 22.18 18.70 5.66
C ASN A 410 20.79 18.12 5.33
N THR A 411 20.38 18.15 4.05
CA THR A 411 19.12 17.52 3.60
C THR A 411 19.44 16.25 2.81
N PHE A 412 18.85 15.11 3.23
CA PHE A 412 19.16 13.81 2.67
C PHE A 412 17.96 13.20 1.94
N ILE A 413 17.98 13.21 0.61
CA ILE A 413 17.04 12.44 -0.20
C ILE A 413 17.71 11.09 -0.46
N LEU A 414 17.19 10.05 0.16
CA LEU A 414 17.72 8.68 0.13
C LEU A 414 16.82 7.76 -0.70
N LYS A 415 17.26 6.52 -0.86
CA LYS A 415 16.50 5.40 -1.44
C LYS A 415 16.35 4.29 -0.40
N ASN A 416 15.37 3.42 -0.58
CA ASN A 416 15.28 2.20 0.22
C ASN A 416 16.58 1.40 0.11
N GLY A 417 17.09 0.93 1.24
CA GLY A 417 18.40 0.29 1.39
C GLY A 417 19.54 1.25 1.77
N ASP A 418 19.37 2.57 1.61
CA ASP A 418 20.41 3.53 2.03
C ASP A 418 20.44 3.68 3.56
N SER A 419 21.56 4.22 4.07
CA SER A 419 21.70 4.51 5.49
C SER A 419 22.38 5.84 5.76
N LEU A 420 22.14 6.37 6.96
CA LEU A 420 22.84 7.50 7.55
C LEU A 420 23.62 7.04 8.77
N ILE A 421 24.76 7.67 8.99
CA ILE A 421 25.60 7.49 10.18
C ILE A 421 25.58 8.76 10.98
N LEU A 422 25.08 8.68 12.20
CA LEU A 422 25.12 9.76 13.20
C LEU A 422 26.27 9.46 14.17
N ASN A 423 27.21 10.38 14.26
CA ASN A 423 28.35 10.28 15.16
C ASN A 423 28.65 11.66 15.77
N ASN A 424 28.54 11.77 17.08
CA ASN A 424 28.78 13.02 17.83
C ASN A 424 28.07 14.22 17.16
N HIS A 425 26.75 14.12 17.00
CA HIS A 425 25.88 15.15 16.40
C HIS A 425 26.17 15.51 14.94
N LYS A 426 26.94 14.72 14.21
CA LYS A 426 27.22 14.88 12.77
C LYS A 426 26.68 13.70 11.99
N ILE A 427 26.05 14.00 10.86
CA ILE A 427 25.49 12.99 9.97
C ILE A 427 26.27 12.91 8.66
N SER A 428 26.51 11.68 8.23
CA SER A 428 27.06 11.36 6.91
C SER A 428 26.29 10.19 6.29
N LYS A 429 26.40 10.03 4.97
CA LYS A 429 25.86 8.84 4.30
C LYS A 429 26.68 7.61 4.70
N GLY A 430 25.94 6.53 5.00
CA GLY A 430 26.50 5.22 5.31
C GLY A 430 26.50 4.27 4.11
N ASN A 431 26.66 2.98 4.37
CA ASN A 431 26.60 1.94 3.37
C ASN A 431 25.14 1.70 2.93
N SER A 432 24.95 1.20 1.71
CA SER A 432 23.65 0.69 1.26
C SER A 432 23.52 -0.79 1.60
N TYR A 433 22.31 -1.22 1.92
CA TYR A 433 21.92 -2.58 2.27
C TYR A 433 21.05 -3.17 1.15
N PRO A 434 20.95 -4.50 1.04
CA PRO A 434 20.02 -5.16 0.13
C PRO A 434 18.58 -4.61 0.32
N ASN A 435 17.89 -4.41 -0.80
CA ASN A 435 16.50 -3.92 -0.81
C ASN A 435 15.73 -4.57 -1.95
N THR A 436 15.59 -5.88 -1.89
CA THR A 436 14.75 -6.64 -2.82
C THR A 436 13.35 -6.76 -2.23
N PRO A 437 12.31 -6.15 -2.83
CA PRO A 437 10.97 -6.22 -2.26
C PRO A 437 10.47 -7.66 -2.21
N ILE A 438 9.75 -8.01 -1.14
CA ILE A 438 9.12 -9.31 -0.96
C ILE A 438 7.65 -9.18 -1.39
N TYR A 439 7.23 -10.00 -2.36
CA TYR A 439 5.86 -9.98 -2.87
C TYR A 439 4.98 -10.97 -2.12
N VAL A 440 3.74 -10.58 -1.86
CA VAL A 440 2.69 -11.42 -1.24
C VAL A 440 1.60 -11.67 -2.26
N ASP A 441 1.30 -12.95 -2.50
CA ASP A 441 0.23 -13.44 -3.37
C ASP A 441 -0.65 -14.41 -2.54
N GLY A 442 -1.75 -13.93 -2.01
CA GLY A 442 -2.61 -14.67 -1.09
C GLY A 442 -1.86 -15.10 0.18
N SER A 443 -1.67 -16.41 0.34
CA SER A 443 -0.90 -17.00 1.45
C SER A 443 0.60 -17.13 1.17
N ARG A 444 1.05 -16.90 -0.06
CA ARG A 444 2.45 -17.11 -0.49
C ARG A 444 3.25 -15.84 -0.29
N VAL A 445 4.35 -15.94 0.44
CA VAL A 445 5.23 -14.82 0.78
C VAL A 445 6.62 -15.07 0.20
N GLY A 446 7.05 -14.19 -0.73
CA GLY A 446 8.40 -14.25 -1.33
C GLY A 446 8.61 -15.36 -2.36
N GLU A 447 7.58 -16.14 -2.69
CA GLU A 447 7.67 -17.20 -3.71
C GLU A 447 7.53 -16.64 -5.15
N VAL A 448 6.97 -15.44 -5.29
CA VAL A 448 6.75 -14.79 -6.59
C VAL A 448 7.92 -13.87 -6.90
N GLY A 449 8.74 -14.26 -7.87
CA GLY A 449 9.84 -13.43 -8.35
C GLY A 449 9.42 -12.46 -9.48
N SER A 450 10.31 -11.55 -9.85
CA SER A 450 10.12 -10.58 -10.93
C SER A 450 9.78 -11.24 -12.28
N ALA A 451 10.32 -12.43 -12.56
CA ALA A 451 10.01 -13.21 -13.76
C ALA A 451 8.52 -13.59 -13.84
N VAL A 452 7.94 -14.07 -12.74
CA VAL A 452 6.52 -14.46 -12.69
C VAL A 452 5.62 -13.24 -12.90
N ILE A 453 5.98 -12.11 -12.32
CA ILE A 453 5.23 -10.84 -12.50
C ILE A 453 5.30 -10.38 -13.96
N HIS A 454 6.48 -10.48 -14.57
CA HIS A 454 6.68 -10.15 -15.98
C HIS A 454 5.82 -11.04 -16.88
N ASP A 455 5.82 -12.36 -16.67
CA ASP A 455 4.99 -13.30 -17.42
C ASP A 455 3.50 -13.01 -17.28
N ARG A 456 3.03 -12.71 -16.06
CA ARG A 456 1.63 -12.30 -15.81
C ARG A 456 1.26 -11.05 -16.61
N LYS A 457 2.15 -10.07 -16.68
CA LYS A 457 1.94 -8.83 -17.45
C LYS A 457 1.85 -9.09 -18.95
N ILE A 458 2.74 -9.94 -19.48
CA ILE A 458 2.67 -10.35 -20.89
C ILE A 458 1.35 -11.09 -21.18
N MET A 459 1.00 -12.07 -20.34
CA MET A 459 -0.25 -12.82 -20.51
C MET A 459 -1.50 -11.93 -20.46
N ALA A 460 -1.49 -10.90 -19.61
CA ALA A 460 -2.62 -9.96 -19.52
C ALA A 460 -2.75 -9.04 -20.73
N ASN A 461 -1.63 -8.61 -21.32
CA ASN A 461 -1.62 -7.68 -22.45
C ASN A 461 -1.77 -8.38 -23.81
N ASP A 462 -1.00 -9.45 -24.02
CA ASP A 462 -0.82 -10.08 -25.34
C ASP A 462 -1.28 -11.54 -25.38
N GLY A 463 -1.63 -12.13 -24.21
CA GLY A 463 -2.07 -13.52 -24.13
C GLY A 463 -0.93 -14.54 -24.12
N ILE A 464 -1.29 -15.81 -24.36
CA ILE A 464 -0.34 -16.93 -24.39
C ILE A 464 -0.46 -17.70 -25.71
N LEU A 465 0.68 -18.14 -26.23
CA LEU A 465 0.82 -18.98 -27.40
C LEU A 465 1.61 -20.24 -27.04
N VAL A 466 0.97 -21.38 -27.04
CA VAL A 466 1.59 -22.68 -26.75
C VAL A 466 1.90 -23.38 -28.08
N VAL A 467 3.16 -23.81 -28.23
CA VAL A 467 3.64 -24.51 -29.45
C VAL A 467 4.09 -25.91 -29.05
N ILE A 468 3.32 -26.92 -29.47
CA ILE A 468 3.58 -28.33 -29.18
C ILE A 468 4.33 -28.95 -30.37
N ILE A 469 5.51 -29.47 -30.12
CA ILE A 469 6.43 -29.97 -31.12
C ILE A 469 6.82 -31.40 -30.77
N ASN A 470 6.55 -32.34 -31.66
CA ASN A 470 6.90 -33.76 -31.53
C ASN A 470 8.09 -34.08 -32.43
N ILE A 471 9.20 -34.46 -31.83
CA ILE A 471 10.44 -34.79 -32.53
C ILE A 471 10.91 -36.21 -32.20
N ASP A 472 11.70 -36.79 -33.11
CA ASP A 472 12.64 -37.84 -32.81
C ASP A 472 14.03 -37.19 -32.72
N PHE A 473 14.52 -37.02 -31.49
CA PHE A 473 15.76 -36.27 -31.25
C PHE A 473 16.99 -37.05 -31.76
N GLN A 474 16.96 -38.39 -31.70
CA GLN A 474 18.04 -39.24 -32.20
C GLN A 474 18.09 -39.26 -33.73
N ALA A 475 16.94 -39.37 -34.36
CA ALA A 475 16.83 -39.32 -35.82
C ALA A 475 16.89 -37.89 -36.39
N LYS A 476 17.01 -36.86 -35.52
CA LYS A 476 17.00 -35.44 -35.88
C LYS A 476 15.80 -35.05 -36.76
N LYS A 477 14.62 -35.55 -36.46
CA LYS A 477 13.46 -35.42 -37.33
C LYS A 477 12.25 -34.87 -36.59
N LEU A 478 11.56 -33.89 -37.20
CA LEU A 478 10.20 -33.48 -36.83
C LEU A 478 9.22 -34.60 -37.26
N LEU A 479 8.44 -35.15 -36.33
CA LEU A 479 7.55 -36.28 -36.56
C LEU A 479 6.22 -35.87 -37.17
N ILE A 480 5.62 -34.80 -36.65
CA ILE A 480 4.37 -34.21 -37.11
C ILE A 480 4.49 -32.69 -37.10
N LYS A 481 3.65 -32.04 -37.90
CA LYS A 481 3.56 -30.57 -37.90
C LYS A 481 3.31 -30.06 -36.49
N PRO A 482 4.00 -28.98 -36.04
CA PRO A 482 3.72 -28.36 -34.74
C PRO A 482 2.25 -28.00 -34.57
N ASN A 483 1.72 -28.22 -33.40
CA ASN A 483 0.37 -27.82 -33.05
C ASN A 483 0.41 -26.53 -32.20
N ILE A 484 -0.46 -25.58 -32.50
CA ILE A 484 -0.53 -24.29 -31.80
C ILE A 484 -1.89 -24.15 -31.15
N THR A 485 -1.84 -23.77 -29.87
CA THR A 485 -3.03 -23.34 -29.15
C THR A 485 -2.76 -22.01 -28.45
N THR A 486 -3.80 -21.19 -28.30
CA THR A 486 -3.67 -19.84 -27.77
C THR A 486 -4.83 -19.47 -26.86
N ARG A 487 -4.58 -18.58 -25.89
CA ARG A 487 -5.59 -17.93 -25.05
C ARG A 487 -5.25 -16.46 -24.88
N GLY A 488 -6.27 -15.61 -25.03
CA GLY A 488 -6.10 -14.15 -24.85
C GLY A 488 -5.28 -13.45 -25.93
N PHE A 489 -4.80 -14.16 -26.97
CA PHE A 489 -4.02 -13.60 -28.07
C PHE A 489 -4.90 -13.28 -29.28
N VAL A 490 -5.50 -14.31 -29.91
CA VAL A 490 -6.42 -14.18 -31.05
C VAL A 490 -7.56 -15.18 -30.93
N LEU A 491 -8.70 -14.89 -31.57
CA LEU A 491 -9.80 -15.84 -31.74
C LEU A 491 -9.40 -16.90 -32.76
N VAL A 492 -9.28 -18.15 -32.32
CA VAL A 492 -8.77 -19.27 -33.15
C VAL A 492 -9.59 -19.45 -34.43
N ASN A 493 -10.93 -19.42 -34.30
CA ASN A 493 -11.85 -19.67 -35.42
C ASN A 493 -11.81 -18.58 -36.51
N GLU A 494 -11.36 -17.39 -36.20
CA GLU A 494 -11.28 -16.24 -37.11
C GLU A 494 -9.88 -16.01 -37.66
N ASN A 495 -8.87 -16.72 -37.15
CA ASN A 495 -7.45 -16.49 -37.46
C ASN A 495 -6.73 -17.80 -37.88
N GLU A 496 -7.42 -18.76 -38.49
CA GLU A 496 -6.81 -20.03 -38.90
C GLU A 496 -5.59 -19.85 -39.82
N GLU A 497 -5.66 -18.90 -40.77
CA GLU A 497 -4.54 -18.63 -41.67
C GLU A 497 -3.30 -18.13 -40.95
N LEU A 498 -3.48 -17.22 -39.97
CA LEU A 498 -2.40 -16.73 -39.10
C LEU A 498 -1.75 -17.89 -38.34
N LEU A 499 -2.57 -18.72 -37.68
CA LEU A 499 -2.07 -19.86 -36.92
C LEU A 499 -1.32 -20.87 -37.82
N ARG A 500 -1.81 -21.14 -39.04
CA ARG A 500 -1.10 -21.99 -40.01
C ARG A 500 0.26 -21.40 -40.41
N LYS A 501 0.38 -20.07 -40.58
CA LYS A 501 1.66 -19.40 -40.87
C LYS A 501 2.64 -19.60 -39.70
N ILE A 502 2.17 -19.44 -38.46
CA ILE A 502 2.99 -19.61 -37.24
C ILE A 502 3.41 -21.08 -37.08
N GLU A 503 2.50 -22.05 -37.32
CA GLU A 503 2.81 -23.49 -37.30
C GLU A 503 3.90 -23.85 -38.32
N ASN A 504 3.77 -23.36 -39.57
CA ASN A 504 4.75 -23.61 -40.60
C ASN A 504 6.13 -23.03 -40.25
N MET A 505 6.15 -21.80 -39.72
CA MET A 505 7.40 -21.16 -39.25
C MET A 505 8.03 -21.95 -38.12
N ALA A 506 7.26 -22.37 -37.10
CA ALA A 506 7.75 -23.22 -36.03
C ALA A 506 8.36 -24.52 -36.53
N GLY A 507 7.69 -25.19 -37.47
CA GLY A 507 8.19 -26.41 -38.13
C GLY A 507 9.51 -26.18 -38.84
N ASN A 508 9.63 -25.09 -39.60
CA ASN A 508 10.84 -24.75 -40.35
C ASN A 508 12.02 -24.45 -39.39
N LEU A 509 11.78 -23.66 -38.32
CA LEU A 509 12.77 -23.33 -37.32
C LEU A 509 13.33 -24.60 -36.62
N ILE A 510 12.44 -25.49 -36.20
CA ILE A 510 12.84 -26.74 -35.55
C ILE A 510 13.58 -27.65 -36.52
N THR A 511 13.09 -27.84 -37.73
CA THR A 511 13.75 -28.70 -38.73
C THR A 511 15.15 -28.17 -39.05
N LYS A 512 15.28 -26.87 -39.25
CA LYS A 512 16.59 -26.23 -39.45
C LYS A 512 17.53 -26.46 -38.25
N LYS A 513 17.04 -26.25 -37.04
CA LYS A 513 17.85 -26.34 -35.82
C LYS A 513 18.27 -27.77 -35.48
N LEU A 514 17.42 -28.77 -35.75
CA LEU A 514 17.75 -30.20 -35.56
C LEU A 514 18.91 -30.66 -36.44
N ASN A 515 19.12 -30.02 -37.60
CA ASN A 515 20.24 -30.35 -38.49
C ASN A 515 21.60 -29.81 -38.04
N ASP A 516 21.65 -28.95 -37.04
CA ASP A 516 22.92 -28.47 -36.49
C ASP A 516 23.74 -29.64 -35.91
N SER A 517 25.07 -29.51 -35.96
CA SER A 517 26.02 -30.58 -35.52
C SER A 517 25.85 -30.87 -34.03
N HIS A 518 25.69 -29.84 -33.20
CA HIS A 518 25.46 -29.92 -31.76
C HIS A 518 24.22 -29.16 -31.42
N VAL A 519 23.12 -29.84 -31.09
CA VAL A 519 21.85 -29.26 -30.70
C VAL A 519 21.39 -29.88 -29.37
N SER A 520 20.94 -29.04 -28.46
CA SER A 520 20.29 -29.45 -27.21
C SER A 520 18.81 -29.11 -27.20
N PHE A 521 18.05 -29.71 -26.27
CA PHE A 521 16.66 -29.31 -26.03
C PHE A 521 16.53 -27.84 -25.63
N SER A 522 17.51 -27.30 -24.92
CA SER A 522 17.57 -25.89 -24.55
C SER A 522 17.70 -25.00 -25.78
N ASP A 523 18.54 -25.38 -26.76
CA ASP A 523 18.71 -24.63 -28.00
C ASP A 523 17.43 -24.59 -28.81
N LEU A 524 16.71 -25.72 -28.90
CA LEU A 524 15.42 -25.79 -29.60
C LEU A 524 14.38 -24.88 -28.93
N LYS A 525 14.28 -24.91 -27.60
CA LYS A 525 13.38 -24.02 -26.84
C LYS A 525 13.72 -22.55 -27.06
N THR A 526 15.01 -22.21 -26.99
CA THR A 526 15.50 -20.84 -27.18
C THR A 526 15.19 -20.32 -28.59
N THR A 527 15.46 -21.14 -29.64
CA THR A 527 15.16 -20.80 -31.03
C THR A 527 13.67 -20.49 -31.21
N ILE A 528 12.77 -21.37 -30.69
CA ILE A 528 11.33 -21.12 -30.78
C ILE A 528 10.96 -19.87 -29.99
N SER A 529 11.45 -19.70 -28.77
CA SER A 529 11.09 -18.55 -27.93
C SER A 529 11.52 -17.22 -28.54
N GLN A 530 12.67 -17.16 -29.20
CA GLN A 530 13.22 -15.92 -29.76
C GLN A 530 12.74 -15.67 -31.20
N ASP A 531 13.02 -16.63 -32.11
CA ASP A 531 12.79 -16.42 -33.54
C ASP A 531 11.30 -16.44 -33.88
N LEU A 532 10.53 -17.35 -33.27
CA LEU A 532 9.10 -17.42 -33.49
C LEU A 532 8.37 -16.23 -32.86
N SER A 533 8.83 -15.76 -31.70
CA SER A 533 8.27 -14.55 -31.06
C SER A 533 8.47 -13.32 -31.96
N SER A 534 9.64 -13.19 -32.57
CA SER A 534 9.94 -12.10 -33.53
C SER A 534 9.02 -12.18 -34.76
N TYR A 535 8.83 -13.36 -35.32
CA TYR A 535 7.92 -13.56 -36.44
C TYR A 535 6.44 -13.28 -36.12
N VAL A 536 5.99 -13.71 -34.91
CA VAL A 536 4.63 -13.41 -34.44
C VAL A 536 4.43 -11.90 -34.31
N TYR A 537 5.46 -11.19 -33.77
CA TYR A 537 5.42 -9.74 -33.66
C TYR A 537 5.35 -9.03 -35.02
N GLU A 538 6.13 -9.48 -36.02
CA GLU A 538 6.09 -8.93 -37.37
C GLU A 538 4.69 -9.08 -38.02
N LEU A 539 4.02 -10.20 -37.75
CA LEU A 539 2.69 -10.47 -38.32
C LEU A 539 1.55 -9.73 -37.60
N THR A 540 1.70 -9.48 -36.28
CA THR A 540 0.56 -9.07 -35.42
C THR A 540 0.77 -7.80 -34.62
N GLY A 541 1.99 -7.32 -34.50
CA GLY A 541 2.37 -6.23 -33.59
C GLY A 541 2.27 -6.60 -32.11
N ARG A 542 2.07 -7.90 -31.76
CA ARG A 542 1.90 -8.40 -30.39
C ARG A 542 2.97 -9.42 -30.04
N ARG A 543 3.29 -9.53 -28.74
CA ARG A 543 4.28 -10.48 -28.19
C ARG A 543 3.66 -11.34 -27.09
N PRO A 544 2.81 -12.34 -27.47
CA PRO A 544 2.23 -13.25 -26.47
C PRO A 544 3.32 -14.04 -25.75
N LEU A 545 3.05 -14.47 -24.52
CA LEU A 545 3.94 -15.40 -23.81
C LEU A 545 4.03 -16.71 -24.58
N LEU A 546 5.19 -16.97 -25.19
CA LEU A 546 5.41 -18.14 -26.02
C LEU A 546 5.93 -19.30 -25.16
N LEU A 547 5.14 -20.40 -25.10
CA LEU A 547 5.48 -21.61 -24.35
C LEU A 547 5.77 -22.78 -25.30
N PRO A 548 7.05 -23.09 -25.61
CA PRO A 548 7.41 -24.23 -26.41
C PRO A 548 7.39 -25.52 -25.58
N ILE A 549 6.59 -26.51 -26.00
CA ILE A 549 6.54 -27.86 -25.45
C ILE A 549 7.12 -28.80 -26.47
N ILE A 550 8.32 -29.30 -26.21
CA ILE A 550 9.04 -30.20 -27.10
C ILE A 550 9.01 -31.61 -26.49
N LEU A 551 8.41 -32.55 -27.24
CA LEU A 551 8.25 -33.94 -26.85
C LEU A 551 9.16 -34.81 -27.72
N ASP A 552 10.05 -35.59 -27.08
CA ASP A 552 10.85 -36.62 -27.76
C ASP A 552 10.05 -37.92 -27.77
N VAL A 553 9.55 -38.30 -28.93
CA VAL A 553 8.72 -39.47 -29.09
C VAL A 553 9.53 -40.56 -29.82
N LYS A 554 10.06 -41.52 -29.07
CA LYS A 554 10.68 -42.72 -29.66
C LYS A 554 9.59 -43.55 -30.38
N LYS A 555 9.74 -43.85 -31.68
CA LYS A 555 8.93 -44.87 -32.31
C LYS A 555 9.25 -46.21 -31.65
N GLU A 556 8.29 -46.82 -30.97
CA GLU A 556 8.36 -48.26 -30.68
C GLU A 556 8.42 -49.02 -32.01
N VAL A 557 9.54 -49.62 -32.27
CA VAL A 557 9.64 -50.60 -33.37
C VAL A 557 8.77 -51.79 -32.94
N LYS A 558 7.55 -51.89 -33.52
CA LYS A 558 6.80 -53.14 -33.45
C LYS A 558 7.63 -54.18 -34.21
N GLU A 559 8.40 -54.97 -33.47
CA GLU A 559 8.87 -56.25 -34.00
C GLU A 559 7.66 -57.05 -34.42
N LYS A 560 7.54 -57.29 -35.75
CA LYS A 560 6.63 -58.27 -36.29
C LYS A 560 7.20 -59.65 -35.89
N ILE A 561 6.50 -60.34 -35.00
CA ILE A 561 6.59 -61.80 -34.84
C ILE A 561 5.75 -62.43 -35.92
#